data_c85d571b5679e31bdda19294edee3a20
#
_entry.id   c85d571b5679e31bdda19294edee3a20
#
_cell.length_a   1.000
_cell.length_b   1.000
_cell.length_c   1.000
_cell.angle_alpha   90.00
_cell.angle_beta   90.00
_cell.angle_gamma   90.00
#
_symmetry.space_group_name_H-M   'P 1'
#
loop_
_entity.id
_entity.type
_entity.pdbx_description
1 polymer ?
#
loop_
_entity_poly.entity_id
_entity_poly.type
_entity_poly.pdbx_seq_one_letter_code
_entity_poly.pdbx_strand_id
1 'polypeptide(L)'
;MNKSLIKINKWLYPVSWIYGAGVWLRNQLFEWGYHQERSFDLPVICIGNITVGGTGKTPHTEMIIRTLMEQEAWNGKNIAVLSRGYKRKSKGFQQVPADGRALDYGDEPLQIKKKFPSVTVAVDRSRAEGCSFLADPQKLRTSKKAKRCIDKDMPKADVIILDDAFQ
;
A
#
# COMPACT_ATOMS: atom_id res chain seq x y z
N MET A 1 -22.50 28.09 -20.14
CA MET A 1 -21.43 27.16 -19.70
C MET A 1 -20.19 27.38 -20.56
N ASN A 2 -19.26 28.23 -20.14
CA ASN A 2 -18.03 28.51 -20.89
C ASN A 2 -17.05 27.32 -20.68
N LYS A 3 -16.85 26.52 -21.73
CA LYS A 3 -15.73 25.58 -21.82
C LYS A 3 -14.47 26.41 -22.06
N SER A 4 -13.74 26.73 -21.02
CA SER A 4 -12.35 27.18 -21.14
C SER A 4 -11.52 26.02 -21.69
N LEU A 5 -11.37 25.97 -23.01
CA LEU A 5 -10.42 25.06 -23.65
C LEU A 5 -9.02 25.41 -23.14
N ILE A 6 -8.43 24.50 -22.38
CA ILE A 6 -7.04 24.62 -21.96
C ILE A 6 -6.19 24.71 -23.25
N LYS A 7 -5.65 25.88 -23.55
CA LYS A 7 -4.71 26.05 -24.67
C LYS A 7 -3.43 25.28 -24.36
N ILE A 8 -3.31 24.08 -24.92
CA ILE A 8 -2.10 23.29 -24.82
C ILE A 8 -0.99 24.02 -25.61
N ASN A 9 0.08 24.35 -24.93
CA ASN A 9 1.23 25.02 -25.56
C ASN A 9 1.93 24.02 -26.48
N LYS A 10 1.95 24.32 -27.79
CA LYS A 10 2.52 23.44 -28.82
C LYS A 10 4.02 23.14 -28.61
N TRP A 11 4.74 24.00 -27.92
CA TRP A 11 6.15 23.78 -27.54
C TRP A 11 6.36 22.62 -26.56
N LEU A 12 5.29 22.14 -25.92
CA LEU A 12 5.36 20.98 -25.02
C LEU A 12 5.29 19.63 -25.75
N TYR A 13 4.98 19.60 -27.05
CA TYR A 13 4.92 18.34 -27.79
C TYR A 13 6.23 17.54 -27.78
N PRO A 14 7.43 18.13 -27.99
CA PRO A 14 8.67 17.36 -27.92
C PRO A 14 8.90 16.73 -26.54
N VAL A 15 8.58 17.47 -25.48
CA VAL A 15 8.70 16.96 -24.09
C VAL A 15 7.71 15.82 -23.84
N SER A 16 6.48 15.94 -24.36
CA SER A 16 5.47 14.88 -24.28
C SER A 16 5.90 13.60 -25.02
N TRP A 17 6.58 13.73 -26.14
CA TRP A 17 7.11 12.58 -26.89
C TRP A 17 8.20 11.84 -26.11
N ILE A 18 9.14 12.59 -25.52
CA ILE A 18 10.20 12.02 -24.66
C ILE A 18 9.57 11.30 -23.46
N TYR A 19 8.58 11.92 -22.80
CA TYR A 19 7.85 11.31 -21.72
C TYR A 19 7.11 10.03 -22.16
N GLY A 20 6.42 10.10 -23.31
CA GLY A 20 5.71 8.96 -23.90
C GLY A 20 6.66 7.80 -24.24
N ALA A 21 7.82 8.09 -24.82
CA ALA A 21 8.84 7.07 -25.08
C ALA A 21 9.36 6.43 -23.78
N GLY A 22 9.57 7.22 -22.74
CA GLY A 22 9.98 6.70 -21.42
C GLY A 22 8.92 5.79 -20.79
N VAL A 23 7.64 6.17 -20.87
CA VAL A 23 6.53 5.34 -20.39
C VAL A 23 6.40 4.05 -21.22
N TRP A 24 6.51 4.16 -22.54
CA TRP A 24 6.48 3.00 -23.43
C TRP A 24 7.62 2.01 -23.11
N LEU A 25 8.86 2.51 -23.00
CA LEU A 25 10.01 1.68 -22.64
C LEU A 25 9.83 1.01 -21.28
N ARG A 26 9.34 1.74 -20.30
CA ARG A 26 9.02 1.16 -18.98
C ARG A 26 8.01 0.03 -19.10
N ASN A 27 6.94 0.21 -19.86
CA ASN A 27 5.92 -0.82 -20.06
C ASN A 27 6.49 -2.05 -20.77
N GLN A 28 7.33 -1.85 -21.80
CA GLN A 28 8.03 -2.96 -22.47
C GLN A 28 8.96 -3.74 -21.52
N LEU A 29 9.62 -3.07 -20.58
CA LEU A 29 10.46 -3.74 -19.59
C LEU A 29 9.62 -4.61 -18.63
N PHE A 30 8.35 -4.26 -18.35
CA PHE A 30 7.43 -5.12 -17.63
C PHE A 30 7.00 -6.33 -18.48
N GLU A 31 6.64 -6.14 -19.75
CA GLU A 31 6.25 -7.22 -20.67
C GLU A 31 7.40 -8.21 -20.91
N TRP A 32 8.63 -7.72 -20.99
CA TRP A 32 9.84 -8.55 -21.12
C TRP A 32 10.25 -9.26 -19.81
N GLY A 33 9.48 -9.11 -18.72
CA GLY A 33 9.74 -9.77 -17.45
C GLY A 33 10.96 -9.22 -16.69
N TYR A 34 11.53 -8.09 -17.11
CA TYR A 34 12.64 -7.46 -16.41
C TYR A 34 12.21 -6.92 -15.03
N HIS A 35 10.94 -6.52 -14.91
CA HIS A 35 10.29 -6.23 -13.64
C HIS A 35 9.41 -7.40 -13.25
N GLN A 36 9.83 -8.17 -12.25
CA GLN A 36 9.08 -9.32 -11.76
C GLN A 36 7.79 -8.85 -11.09
N GLU A 37 6.67 -9.27 -11.64
CA GLU A 37 5.39 -9.24 -10.95
C GLU A 37 5.45 -10.25 -9.79
N ARG A 38 4.98 -9.84 -8.63
CA ARG A 38 4.86 -10.74 -7.48
C ARG A 38 3.40 -11.09 -7.28
N SER A 39 3.09 -12.36 -7.45
CA SER A 39 1.81 -12.93 -7.05
C SER A 39 1.90 -13.49 -5.63
N PHE A 40 0.78 -13.48 -4.92
CA PHE A 40 0.65 -14.02 -3.58
C PHE A 40 -0.52 -14.99 -3.56
N ASP A 41 -0.40 -16.08 -2.78
CA ASP A 41 -1.45 -17.11 -2.64
C ASP A 41 -2.63 -16.66 -1.76
N LEU A 42 -2.80 -15.36 -1.57
CA LEU A 42 -3.86 -14.73 -0.80
C LEU A 42 -4.41 -13.50 -1.55
N PRO A 43 -5.68 -13.13 -1.32
CA PRO A 43 -6.28 -11.96 -1.94
C PRO A 43 -5.55 -10.67 -1.54
N VAL A 44 -5.25 -9.84 -2.54
CA VAL A 44 -4.69 -8.50 -2.34
C VAL A 44 -5.64 -7.47 -2.94
N ILE A 45 -6.22 -6.63 -2.10
CA ILE A 45 -7.15 -5.56 -2.50
C ILE A 45 -6.36 -4.25 -2.55
N CYS A 46 -6.29 -3.63 -3.72
CA CYS A 46 -5.56 -2.37 -3.91
C CYS A 46 -6.53 -1.19 -3.90
N ILE A 47 -6.32 -0.27 -2.96
CA ILE A 47 -7.03 1.01 -2.91
C ILE A 47 -6.07 2.07 -3.42
N GLY A 48 -6.38 2.62 -4.57
CA GLY A 48 -5.55 3.63 -5.22
C GLY A 48 -6.35 4.82 -5.69
N ASN A 49 -5.66 5.86 -6.10
CA ASN A 49 -6.26 7.08 -6.59
C ASN A 49 -5.68 7.45 -7.96
N ILE A 50 -6.55 7.75 -8.91
CA ILE A 50 -6.16 8.20 -10.25
C ILE A 50 -5.90 9.71 -10.26
N THR A 51 -6.45 10.45 -9.27
CA THR A 51 -6.34 11.92 -9.18
C THR A 51 -5.48 12.34 -8.00
N VAL A 52 -4.82 13.51 -8.13
CA VAL A 52 -4.03 14.11 -7.04
C VAL A 52 -4.97 14.84 -6.08
N GLY A 53 -4.85 14.53 -4.77
CA GLY A 53 -5.58 15.24 -3.70
C GLY A 53 -6.53 14.35 -2.89
N GLY A 54 -7.03 14.87 -1.78
CA GLY A 54 -7.81 14.19 -0.73
C GLY A 54 -9.11 13.49 -1.19
N THR A 55 -9.00 12.39 -1.89
CA THR A 55 -10.09 11.65 -2.53
C THR A 55 -10.74 10.60 -1.65
N GLY A 56 -10.57 10.68 -0.34
CA GLY A 56 -11.26 9.79 0.59
C GLY A 56 -10.74 8.35 0.63
N LYS A 57 -9.47 8.09 0.32
CA LYS A 57 -8.87 6.74 0.38
C LYS A 57 -9.06 6.07 1.73
N THR A 58 -8.74 6.76 2.82
CA THR A 58 -8.90 6.22 4.18
C THR A 58 -10.33 5.77 4.51
N PRO A 59 -11.40 6.56 4.20
CA PRO A 59 -12.77 6.08 4.33
C PRO A 59 -13.09 4.84 3.51
N HIS A 60 -12.53 4.70 2.30
CA HIS A 60 -12.74 3.49 1.49
C HIS A 60 -12.02 2.27 2.09
N THR A 61 -10.80 2.45 2.60
CA THR A 61 -10.07 1.41 3.34
C THR A 61 -10.88 0.94 4.55
N GLU A 62 -11.41 1.88 5.33
CA GLU A 62 -12.27 1.58 6.48
C GLU A 62 -13.56 0.85 6.09
N MET A 63 -14.19 1.27 4.99
CA MET A 63 -15.40 0.62 4.48
C MET A 63 -15.13 -0.84 4.10
N ILE A 64 -14.04 -1.11 3.39
CA ILE A 64 -13.66 -2.48 3.00
C ILE A 64 -13.37 -3.33 4.24
N ILE A 65 -12.63 -2.79 5.23
CA ILE A 65 -12.37 -3.49 6.48
C ILE A 65 -13.68 -3.89 7.16
N ARG A 66 -14.63 -2.95 7.30
CA ARG A 66 -15.94 -3.22 7.90
C ARG A 66 -16.71 -4.30 7.14
N THR A 67 -16.78 -4.17 5.81
CA THR A 67 -17.47 -5.14 4.95
C THR A 67 -16.89 -6.55 5.12
N LEU A 68 -15.56 -6.68 5.20
CA LEU A 68 -14.93 -7.98 5.44
C LEU A 68 -15.24 -8.52 6.86
N MET A 69 -15.16 -7.64 7.88
CA MET A 69 -15.44 -8.05 9.26
C MET A 69 -16.91 -8.47 9.51
N GLU A 70 -17.85 -7.92 8.73
CA GLU A 70 -19.29 -8.24 8.82
C GLU A 70 -19.65 -9.56 8.13
N GLN A 71 -18.80 -10.07 7.26
CA GLN A 71 -19.06 -11.32 6.54
C GLN A 71 -18.59 -12.54 7.34
N GLU A 72 -19.49 -13.51 7.53
CA GLU A 72 -19.20 -14.78 8.23
C GLU A 72 -18.00 -15.52 7.62
N ALA A 73 -17.82 -15.47 6.30
CA ALA A 73 -16.68 -16.07 5.59
C ALA A 73 -15.31 -15.57 6.06
N TRP A 74 -15.26 -14.40 6.70
CA TRP A 74 -14.03 -13.79 7.22
C TRP A 74 -13.93 -13.86 8.75
N ASN A 75 -14.87 -14.51 9.42
CA ASN A 75 -14.83 -14.67 10.86
C ASN A 75 -13.60 -15.51 11.27
N GLY A 76 -12.82 -15.00 12.20
CA GLY A 76 -11.56 -15.63 12.65
C GLY A 76 -10.37 -15.51 11.70
N LYS A 77 -10.53 -14.85 10.53
CA LYS A 77 -9.44 -14.59 9.59
C LYS A 77 -8.71 -13.29 9.90
N ASN A 78 -7.42 -13.26 9.62
CA ASN A 78 -6.59 -12.09 9.83
C ASN A 78 -6.60 -11.16 8.62
N ILE A 79 -7.28 -10.02 8.76
CA ILE A 79 -7.26 -8.93 7.79
C ILE A 79 -6.00 -8.09 8.06
N ALA A 80 -5.19 -7.86 7.03
CA ALA A 80 -4.03 -7.01 7.12
C ALA A 80 -4.17 -5.76 6.23
N VAL A 81 -3.72 -4.62 6.74
CA VAL A 81 -3.62 -3.37 5.97
C VAL A 81 -2.17 -2.99 5.84
N LEU A 82 -1.71 -2.76 4.62
CA LEU A 82 -0.37 -2.29 4.33
C LEU A 82 -0.40 -0.88 3.73
N SER A 83 0.16 0.07 4.45
CA SER A 83 0.32 1.45 4.03
C SER A 83 1.79 1.80 3.81
N ARG A 84 2.07 2.90 3.10
CA ARG A 84 3.43 3.42 2.93
C ARG A 84 3.97 4.07 4.20
N GLY A 85 3.08 4.59 5.04
CA GLY A 85 3.46 5.39 6.21
C GLY A 85 4.09 6.72 5.77
N TYR A 86 3.31 7.59 5.12
CA TYR A 86 3.78 8.89 4.65
C TYR A 86 4.36 9.72 5.80
N LYS A 87 5.53 10.35 5.57
CA LYS A 87 6.28 11.16 6.56
C LYS A 87 6.72 10.44 7.85
N ARG A 88 6.62 9.11 7.94
CA ARG A 88 7.11 8.38 9.11
C ARG A 88 8.63 8.44 9.24
N LYS A 89 9.14 8.42 10.46
CA LYS A 89 10.57 8.36 10.77
C LYS A 89 11.13 6.94 10.74
N SER A 90 10.30 5.94 11.06
CA SER A 90 10.73 4.54 11.04
C SER A 90 11.07 4.07 9.62
N LYS A 91 11.98 3.11 9.51
CA LYS A 91 12.45 2.59 8.21
C LYS A 91 12.17 1.09 8.11
N GLY A 92 11.97 0.61 6.85
CA GLY A 92 11.65 -0.77 6.55
C GLY A 92 10.24 -1.15 6.97
N PHE A 93 9.98 -2.45 7.00
CA PHE A 93 8.72 -2.99 7.47
C PHE A 93 8.54 -2.76 8.97
N GLN A 94 7.37 -2.29 9.39
CA GLN A 94 6.97 -2.13 10.78
C GLN A 94 5.51 -2.51 10.95
N GLN A 95 5.20 -3.27 11.98
CA GLN A 95 3.84 -3.45 12.46
C GLN A 95 3.45 -2.21 13.29
N VAL A 96 2.21 -1.74 13.12
CA VAL A 96 1.70 -0.55 13.82
C VAL A 96 1.01 -1.00 15.11
N PRO A 97 1.57 -0.69 16.29
CA PRO A 97 0.92 -0.97 17.55
C PRO A 97 -0.18 0.06 17.84
N ALA A 98 -1.16 -0.29 18.68
CA ALA A 98 -2.29 0.58 19.00
C ALA A 98 -1.87 1.86 19.76
N ASP A 99 -0.81 1.77 20.56
CA ASP A 99 -0.20 2.86 21.34
C ASP A 99 0.94 3.58 20.59
N GLY A 100 1.12 3.25 19.30
CA GLY A 100 2.15 3.84 18.44
C GLY A 100 2.03 5.36 18.30
N ARG A 101 3.15 6.00 17.94
CA ARG A 101 3.16 7.43 17.66
C ARG A 101 3.05 7.68 16.16
N ALA A 102 2.26 8.66 15.75
CA ALA A 102 2.09 9.05 14.35
C ALA A 102 3.43 9.38 13.65
N LEU A 103 4.37 9.94 14.40
CA LEU A 103 5.72 10.26 13.92
C LEU A 103 6.50 8.99 13.45
N ASP A 104 6.24 7.85 14.07
CA ASP A 104 6.97 6.61 13.80
C ASP A 104 6.30 5.76 12.71
N TYR A 105 4.97 5.85 12.57
CA TYR A 105 4.20 4.98 11.68
C TYR A 105 3.40 5.72 10.60
N GLY A 106 3.15 7.02 10.78
CA GLY A 106 2.24 7.84 9.97
C GLY A 106 0.85 7.96 10.61
N ASP A 107 0.16 9.06 10.30
CA ASP A 107 -1.16 9.37 10.89
C ASP A 107 -2.23 8.37 10.44
N GLU A 108 -2.33 8.12 9.14
CA GLU A 108 -3.37 7.26 8.55
C GLU A 108 -3.30 5.81 9.02
N PRO A 109 -2.13 5.11 8.99
CA PRO A 109 -2.03 3.75 9.50
C PRO A 109 -2.36 3.64 10.99
N LEU A 110 -1.95 4.63 11.78
CA LEU A 110 -2.24 4.67 13.21
C LEU A 110 -3.74 4.88 13.48
N GLN A 111 -4.41 5.74 12.70
CA GLN A 111 -5.85 5.95 12.77
C GLN A 111 -6.61 4.63 12.48
N ILE A 112 -6.22 3.91 11.42
CA ILE A 112 -6.81 2.60 11.09
C ILE A 112 -6.61 1.62 12.23
N LYS A 113 -5.38 1.52 12.80
CA LYS A 113 -5.10 0.61 13.90
C LYS A 113 -5.90 0.91 15.16
N LYS A 114 -6.07 2.18 15.52
CA LYS A 114 -6.89 2.60 16.66
C LYS A 114 -8.37 2.29 16.46
N LYS A 115 -8.86 2.43 15.24
CA LYS A 115 -10.26 2.19 14.88
C LYS A 115 -10.60 0.70 14.76
N PHE A 116 -9.65 -0.10 14.32
CA PHE A 116 -9.78 -1.54 14.11
C PHE A 116 -8.65 -2.31 14.84
N PRO A 117 -8.73 -2.45 16.17
CA PRO A 117 -7.65 -3.07 16.96
C PRO A 117 -7.33 -4.51 16.58
N SER A 118 -8.32 -5.27 16.08
CA SER A 118 -8.16 -6.66 15.64
C SER A 118 -7.44 -6.81 14.30
N VAL A 119 -7.39 -5.74 13.48
CA VAL A 119 -6.76 -5.75 12.17
C VAL A 119 -5.25 -5.60 12.31
N THR A 120 -4.50 -6.39 11.57
CA THR A 120 -3.04 -6.23 11.46
C THR A 120 -2.73 -5.04 10.56
N VAL A 121 -2.18 -3.98 11.11
CA VAL A 121 -1.75 -2.80 10.33
C VAL A 121 -0.24 -2.78 10.27
N ALA A 122 0.31 -2.65 9.06
CA ALA A 122 1.74 -2.58 8.82
C ALA A 122 2.07 -1.43 7.87
N VAL A 123 3.31 -0.97 7.95
CA VAL A 123 3.83 0.07 7.06
C VAL A 123 5.14 -0.39 6.43
N ASP A 124 5.23 -0.25 5.11
CA ASP A 124 6.46 -0.47 4.35
C ASP A 124 6.51 0.44 3.12
N ARG A 125 7.71 0.89 2.78
CA ARG A 125 7.94 1.65 1.56
C ARG A 125 7.82 0.76 0.32
N SER A 126 8.25 -0.51 0.42
CA SER A 126 8.14 -1.53 -0.62
C SER A 126 6.88 -2.36 -0.44
N ARG A 127 5.87 -2.15 -1.28
CA ARG A 127 4.62 -2.91 -1.23
C ARG A 127 4.83 -4.41 -1.37
N ALA A 128 5.64 -4.80 -2.36
CA ALA A 128 5.93 -6.20 -2.63
C ALA A 128 6.64 -6.89 -1.47
N GLU A 129 7.51 -6.17 -0.77
CA GLU A 129 8.22 -6.68 0.41
C GLU A 129 7.28 -6.77 1.62
N GLY A 130 6.51 -5.71 1.88
CA GLY A 130 5.51 -5.69 2.94
C GLY A 130 4.46 -6.79 2.78
N CYS A 131 3.93 -7.01 1.57
CA CYS A 131 3.04 -8.13 1.28
C CYS A 131 3.70 -9.48 1.54
N SER A 132 4.97 -9.65 1.16
CA SER A 132 5.69 -10.89 1.41
C SER A 132 5.83 -11.21 2.90
N PHE A 133 6.01 -10.20 3.76
CA PHE A 133 6.07 -10.38 5.21
C PHE A 133 4.70 -10.63 5.84
N LEU A 134 3.65 -10.00 5.33
CA LEU A 134 2.27 -10.25 5.79
C LEU A 134 1.78 -11.65 5.37
N ALA A 135 2.14 -12.10 4.17
CA ALA A 135 1.80 -13.43 3.67
C ALA A 135 2.61 -14.55 4.35
N ASP A 136 3.84 -14.25 4.79
CA ASP A 136 4.73 -15.20 5.46
C ASP A 136 5.56 -14.48 6.54
N PRO A 137 5.02 -14.35 7.76
CA PRO A 137 5.69 -13.66 8.86
C PRO A 137 7.02 -14.30 9.29
N GLN A 138 7.26 -15.58 8.99
CA GLN A 138 8.54 -16.24 9.32
C GLN A 138 9.71 -15.55 8.60
N LYS A 139 9.48 -14.97 7.45
CA LYS A 139 10.48 -14.19 6.71
C LYS A 139 10.99 -12.97 7.48
N LEU A 140 10.21 -12.42 8.43
CA LEU A 140 10.66 -11.31 9.27
C LEU A 140 11.86 -11.69 10.14
N ARG A 141 11.93 -12.95 10.58
CA ARG A 141 13.01 -13.45 11.45
C ARG A 141 14.32 -13.65 10.68
N THR A 142 14.23 -14.02 9.41
CA THR A 142 15.38 -14.39 8.58
C THR A 142 15.86 -13.26 7.66
N SER A 143 14.98 -12.31 7.32
CA SER A 143 15.29 -11.26 6.37
C SER A 143 16.21 -10.17 6.93
N LYS A 144 17.31 -9.92 6.23
CA LYS A 144 18.19 -8.77 6.53
C LYS A 144 17.46 -7.42 6.40
N LYS A 145 16.43 -7.35 5.58
CA LYS A 145 15.64 -6.14 5.34
C LYS A 145 14.66 -5.85 6.48
N ALA A 146 14.21 -6.89 7.20
CA ALA A 146 13.36 -6.77 8.37
C ALA A 146 14.12 -6.57 9.69
N LYS A 147 15.44 -6.35 9.66
CA LYS A 147 16.26 -6.16 10.88
C LYS A 147 15.74 -5.04 11.79
N ARG A 148 15.09 -4.03 11.22
CA ARG A 148 14.57 -2.86 11.94
C ARG A 148 13.14 -3.03 12.41
N CYS A 149 12.49 -4.16 12.10
CA CYS A 149 11.15 -4.45 12.62
C CYS A 149 11.24 -4.70 14.12
N ILE A 150 10.47 -3.94 14.89
CA ILE A 150 10.47 -4.00 16.36
C ILE A 150 9.75 -5.28 16.80
N ASP A 151 8.57 -5.53 16.23
CA ASP A 151 7.80 -6.74 16.48
C ASP A 151 7.86 -7.65 15.26
N LYS A 152 8.30 -8.89 15.45
CA LYS A 152 8.41 -9.90 14.40
C LYS A 152 7.37 -11.00 14.56
N ASP A 153 6.60 -10.95 15.63
CA ASP A 153 5.54 -11.91 15.92
C ASP A 153 4.19 -11.29 15.53
N MET A 154 3.75 -11.60 14.33
CA MET A 154 2.44 -11.22 13.84
C MET A 154 1.75 -12.41 13.18
N PRO A 155 0.41 -12.49 13.21
CA PRO A 155 -0.32 -13.54 12.52
C PRO A 155 -0.16 -13.40 11.00
N LYS A 156 -0.17 -14.55 10.31
CA LYS A 156 -0.22 -14.60 8.84
C LYS A 156 -1.52 -13.92 8.37
N ALA A 157 -1.42 -13.09 7.34
CA ALA A 157 -2.60 -12.49 6.74
C ALA A 157 -3.38 -13.51 5.88
N ASP A 158 -4.70 -13.43 5.93
CA ASP A 158 -5.61 -14.14 5.01
C ASP A 158 -6.05 -13.23 3.85
N VAL A 159 -6.03 -11.91 4.05
CA VAL A 159 -6.24 -10.89 3.02
C VAL A 159 -5.36 -9.68 3.32
N ILE A 160 -4.85 -9.04 2.28
CA ILE A 160 -4.07 -7.79 2.40
C ILE A 160 -4.82 -6.67 1.67
N ILE A 161 -5.04 -5.57 2.38
CA ILE A 161 -5.55 -4.32 1.80
C ILE A 161 -4.35 -3.37 1.64
N LEU A 162 -4.04 -3.01 0.41
CA LEU A 162 -3.02 -2.02 0.10
C LEU A 162 -3.65 -0.63 0.08
N ASP A 163 -3.30 0.17 1.07
CA ASP A 163 -3.66 1.58 1.10
C ASP A 163 -2.63 2.40 0.32
N ASP A 164 -3.11 3.29 -0.54
CA ASP A 164 -2.31 4.13 -1.44
C ASP A 164 -1.42 3.32 -2.41
N ALA A 165 -2.04 2.40 -3.16
CA ALA A 165 -1.33 1.43 -4.02
C ALA A 165 -0.74 2.02 -5.32
N PHE A 166 -1.20 3.18 -5.79
CA PHE A 166 -0.83 3.77 -7.08
C PHE A 166 0.25 4.87 -7.00
N GLN A 167 1.20 4.76 -6.07
CA GLN A 167 2.35 5.69 -6.01
C GLN A 167 3.68 4.98 -6.18
#